data_05cb62be5bb5bd49cb85a49e7a80f5b4
#
_entry.id   05cb62be5bb5bd49cb85a49e7a80f5b4
#
_cell.length_a   1.000
_cell.length_b   1.000
_cell.length_c   1.000
_cell.angle_alpha   90.00
_cell.angle_beta   90.00
_cell.angle_gamma   90.00
#
_symmetry.space_group_name_H-M   'P 1'
#
loop_
_entity.id
_entity.type
_entity.pdbx_description
1 polymer ?
#
loop_
_entity_poly.entity_id
_entity_poly.type
_entity_poly.pdbx_seq_one_letter_code
_entity_poly.pdbx_strand_id
1 'polypeptide(L)'
;MRKILSTLLALAMLLSCAAFAEEAAPVVFVSISDDTGMLVLAHVPVTVTDADGDGALTICDALTAAHTAYHPDGAAAFAAVNSEWGLSMAKLWGIENGGSYGYCVNDASAWSLVDPIKEGDHVKAYAYTDLTAWSDTYCYFAAPVAEAKMNAEVTLTLTANGYDENYAPITLPVAGAVITMNGEKTEITTDENGNAVLSLAEAGTYTISAVSETMTLVPPVCILTIAE
;
A
#
# COMPACT_ATOMS: atom_id res chain seq x y z
N MET A 1 18.01 33.63 53.83
CA MET A 1 18.51 32.38 53.23
C MET A 1 17.46 31.29 53.06
N ARG A 2 16.49 31.09 53.99
CA ARG A 2 15.45 30.04 53.87
C ARG A 2 14.44 30.26 52.74
N LYS A 3 14.12 31.53 52.31
CA LYS A 3 13.17 31.84 51.27
C LYS A 3 13.73 31.68 49.84
N ILE A 4 15.04 31.76 49.66
CA ILE A 4 15.72 31.58 48.38
C ILE A 4 15.86 30.08 48.04
N LEU A 5 16.02 29.24 49.07
CA LEU A 5 16.14 27.80 48.87
C LEU A 5 14.83 27.15 48.45
N SER A 6 13.66 27.69 48.89
CA SER A 6 12.33 27.16 48.51
C SER A 6 11.96 27.50 47.09
N THR A 7 12.42 28.66 46.56
CA THR A 7 12.12 29.08 45.16
C THR A 7 12.98 28.32 44.15
N LEU A 8 14.21 27.95 44.50
CA LEU A 8 15.08 27.11 43.66
C LEU A 8 14.58 25.66 43.57
N LEU A 9 14.02 25.12 44.68
CA LEU A 9 13.45 23.76 44.67
C LEU A 9 12.15 23.68 43.87
N ALA A 10 11.30 24.74 43.87
CA ALA A 10 10.09 24.81 43.07
C ALA A 10 10.38 24.97 41.56
N LEU A 11 11.47 25.65 41.20
CA LEU A 11 11.90 25.80 39.80
C LEU A 11 12.50 24.52 39.25
N ALA A 12 13.19 23.73 40.08
CA ALA A 12 13.76 22.42 39.70
C ALA A 12 12.66 21.36 39.49
N MET A 13 11.51 21.45 40.17
CA MET A 13 10.37 20.54 39.96
C MET A 13 9.53 20.89 38.73
N LEU A 14 9.57 22.14 38.26
CA LEU A 14 8.88 22.53 37.01
C LEU A 14 9.62 22.14 35.75
N LEU A 15 10.93 21.81 35.82
CA LEU A 15 11.72 21.34 34.68
C LEU A 15 11.66 19.80 34.47
N SER A 16 11.09 19.05 35.43
CA SER A 16 11.03 17.58 35.34
C SER A 16 9.72 17.01 34.76
N CYS A 17 8.78 17.87 34.32
CA CYS A 17 7.55 17.45 33.66
C CYS A 17 7.52 17.90 32.20
N ALA A 18 8.64 17.89 31.49
CA ALA A 18 8.60 17.64 30.07
C ALA A 18 8.27 16.13 29.93
N ALA A 19 6.99 15.81 30.03
CA ALA A 19 6.49 14.55 29.49
C ALA A 19 6.91 14.55 28.01
N PHE A 20 7.90 13.76 27.65
CA PHE A 20 8.09 13.35 26.27
C PHE A 20 6.73 12.71 25.91
N ALA A 21 5.90 13.41 25.19
CA ALA A 21 4.82 12.78 24.48
C ALA A 21 5.54 11.78 23.57
N GLU A 22 5.43 10.50 23.85
CA GLU A 22 5.88 9.45 22.96
C GLU A 22 5.18 9.73 21.63
N GLU A 23 5.95 10.15 20.63
CA GLU A 23 5.40 10.45 19.32
C GLU A 23 4.73 9.17 18.84
N ALA A 24 3.45 9.22 18.52
CA ALA A 24 2.72 8.03 18.10
C ALA A 24 3.42 7.45 16.88
N ALA A 25 3.66 6.14 16.89
CA ALA A 25 4.31 5.47 15.78
C ALA A 25 3.49 5.71 14.50
N PRO A 26 4.14 6.05 13.37
CA PRO A 26 3.46 6.41 12.14
C PRO A 26 2.63 5.26 11.58
N VAL A 27 1.51 5.62 10.95
CA VAL A 27 0.62 4.70 10.28
C VAL A 27 0.81 4.87 8.77
N VAL A 28 1.06 3.77 8.08
CA VAL A 28 1.05 3.69 6.61
C VAL A 28 -0.08 2.76 6.16
N PHE A 29 -0.40 2.78 4.88
CA PHE A 29 -1.37 1.85 4.30
C PHE A 29 -0.63 0.78 3.51
N VAL A 30 -1.06 -0.48 3.61
CA VAL A 30 -0.41 -1.58 2.91
C VAL A 30 -1.42 -2.34 2.06
N SER A 31 -1.02 -2.65 0.82
CA SER A 31 -1.72 -3.58 -0.06
C SER A 31 -0.77 -4.66 -0.53
N ILE A 32 -1.25 -5.90 -0.56
CA ILE A 32 -0.47 -7.06 -1.02
C ILE A 32 -1.32 -7.87 -2.00
N SER A 33 -0.72 -8.29 -3.12
CA SER A 33 -1.28 -9.31 -3.99
C SER A 33 -0.35 -10.52 -4.12
N ASP A 34 -0.95 -11.70 -4.20
CA ASP A 34 -0.26 -12.97 -4.29
C ASP A 34 0.12 -13.33 -5.75
N ASP A 35 0.76 -14.48 -5.93
CA ASP A 35 1.22 -15.01 -7.22
C ASP A 35 0.08 -15.56 -8.11
N THR A 36 -1.16 -15.56 -7.62
CA THR A 36 -2.35 -15.86 -8.42
C THR A 36 -3.04 -14.59 -8.94
N GLY A 37 -2.53 -13.41 -8.60
CA GLY A 37 -3.13 -12.13 -8.92
C GLY A 37 -4.32 -11.77 -8.03
N MET A 38 -4.42 -12.38 -6.84
CA MET A 38 -5.43 -12.01 -5.85
C MET A 38 -4.92 -10.91 -4.91
N LEU A 39 -5.76 -9.92 -4.66
CA LEU A 39 -5.52 -8.91 -3.64
C LEU A 39 -5.81 -9.52 -2.25
N VAL A 40 -4.76 -9.94 -1.54
CA VAL A 40 -4.84 -10.60 -0.23
C VAL A 40 -4.86 -9.63 0.93
N LEU A 41 -4.38 -8.40 0.70
CA LEU A 41 -4.46 -7.29 1.66
C LEU A 41 -4.75 -5.99 0.90
N ALA A 42 -5.80 -5.26 1.30
CA ALA A 42 -6.33 -4.15 0.52
C ALA A 42 -6.31 -2.85 1.33
N HIS A 43 -5.29 -2.01 1.12
CA HIS A 43 -5.18 -0.65 1.69
C HIS A 43 -5.49 -0.61 3.20
N VAL A 44 -4.89 -1.52 3.97
CA VAL A 44 -5.10 -1.58 5.41
C VAL A 44 -4.12 -0.68 6.16
N PRO A 45 -4.55 -0.02 7.26
CA PRO A 45 -3.65 0.78 8.08
C PRO A 45 -2.71 -0.14 8.88
N VAL A 46 -1.42 0.20 8.89
CA VAL A 46 -0.37 -0.50 9.60
C VAL A 46 0.44 0.49 10.42
N THR A 47 0.53 0.28 11.72
CA THR A 47 1.46 1.02 12.57
C THR A 47 2.86 0.47 12.36
N VAL A 48 3.79 1.33 11.95
CA VAL A 48 5.16 0.93 11.63
C VAL A 48 6.12 1.33 12.75
N THR A 49 7.01 0.42 13.09
CA THR A 49 8.14 0.66 14.01
C THR A 49 9.41 0.23 13.31
N ASP A 50 10.51 0.89 13.62
CA ASP A 50 11.85 0.49 13.19
C ASP A 50 12.18 -0.89 13.79
N ALA A 51 11.98 -1.94 13.01
CA ALA A 51 12.06 -3.33 13.48
C ALA A 51 13.51 -3.85 13.53
N ASP A 52 14.40 -3.31 12.71
CA ASP A 52 15.82 -3.70 12.66
C ASP A 52 16.74 -2.75 13.44
N GLY A 53 16.22 -1.60 13.92
CA GLY A 53 16.92 -0.67 14.79
C GLY A 53 17.95 0.18 14.07
N ASP A 54 17.79 0.39 12.75
CA ASP A 54 18.71 1.18 11.93
C ASP A 54 18.44 2.70 12.01
N GLY A 55 17.34 3.11 12.61
CA GLY A 55 16.91 4.50 12.80
C GLY A 55 16.10 5.07 11.66
N ALA A 56 15.67 4.24 10.69
CA ALA A 56 14.80 4.60 9.59
C ALA A 56 13.50 3.80 9.63
N LEU A 57 12.45 4.32 9.00
CA LEU A 57 11.24 3.55 8.70
C LEU A 57 11.23 3.25 7.21
N THR A 58 11.12 1.98 6.87
CA THR A 58 11.36 1.47 5.53
C THR A 58 10.19 0.63 5.02
N ILE A 59 10.17 0.33 3.72
CA ILE A 59 9.23 -0.62 3.12
C ILE A 59 9.32 -1.98 3.85
N CYS A 60 10.54 -2.41 4.24
CA CYS A 60 10.74 -3.66 4.97
C CYS A 60 9.99 -3.67 6.31
N ASP A 61 10.04 -2.57 7.06
CA ASP A 61 9.33 -2.44 8.32
C ASP A 61 7.81 -2.48 8.14
N ALA A 62 7.30 -1.75 7.13
CA ALA A 62 5.87 -1.76 6.82
C ALA A 62 5.36 -3.16 6.44
N LEU A 63 6.11 -3.88 5.60
CA LEU A 63 5.75 -5.24 5.21
C LEU A 63 5.88 -6.23 6.37
N THR A 64 6.91 -6.11 7.20
CA THR A 64 7.06 -6.91 8.44
C THR A 64 5.88 -6.69 9.38
N ALA A 65 5.50 -5.43 9.61
CA ALA A 65 4.37 -5.08 10.47
C ALA A 65 3.03 -5.57 9.88
N ALA A 66 2.82 -5.42 8.56
CA ALA A 66 1.62 -5.89 7.88
C ALA A 66 1.45 -7.42 8.00
N HIS A 67 2.52 -8.19 7.74
CA HIS A 67 2.46 -9.63 7.89
C HIS A 67 2.22 -10.04 9.34
N THR A 68 2.89 -9.39 10.29
CA THR A 68 2.70 -9.65 11.73
C THR A 68 1.25 -9.45 12.16
N ALA A 69 0.59 -8.41 11.63
CA ALA A 69 -0.78 -8.06 12.03
C ALA A 69 -1.85 -8.88 11.31
N TYR A 70 -1.64 -9.26 10.04
CA TYR A 70 -2.72 -9.74 9.18
C TYR A 70 -2.52 -11.15 8.60
N HIS A 71 -1.28 -11.68 8.58
CA HIS A 71 -1.06 -13.04 8.10
C HIS A 71 -1.18 -14.06 9.24
N PRO A 72 -1.81 -15.25 9.04
CA PRO A 72 -1.92 -16.28 10.07
C PRO A 72 -0.58 -16.73 10.68
N ASP A 73 0.48 -16.80 9.86
CA ASP A 73 1.82 -17.17 10.29
C ASP A 73 2.66 -15.96 10.75
N GLY A 74 2.04 -14.77 10.83
CA GLY A 74 2.67 -13.54 11.27
C GLY A 74 3.88 -13.17 10.42
N ALA A 75 4.92 -12.63 11.07
CA ALA A 75 6.15 -12.19 10.42
C ALA A 75 6.87 -13.32 9.64
N ALA A 76 6.63 -14.61 9.94
CA ALA A 76 7.25 -15.72 9.24
C ALA A 76 6.80 -15.85 7.76
N ALA A 77 5.70 -15.20 7.40
CA ALA A 77 5.20 -15.14 6.03
C ALA A 77 5.90 -14.09 5.15
N PHE A 78 6.81 -13.32 5.70
CA PHE A 78 7.64 -12.35 5.00
C PHE A 78 9.12 -12.67 5.20
N ALA A 79 9.93 -12.46 4.17
CA ALA A 79 11.39 -12.53 4.28
C ALA A 79 12.06 -11.56 3.30
N ALA A 80 13.13 -10.94 3.76
CA ALA A 80 14.03 -10.13 2.96
C ALA A 80 15.45 -10.68 3.04
N VAL A 81 16.22 -10.53 1.97
CA VAL A 81 17.61 -10.99 1.86
C VAL A 81 18.49 -9.90 1.25
N ASN A 82 19.72 -9.80 1.71
CA ASN A 82 20.70 -8.92 1.08
C ASN A 82 21.14 -9.51 -0.27
N SER A 83 21.11 -8.70 -1.31
CA SER A 83 21.58 -9.01 -2.66
C SER A 83 22.61 -7.97 -3.10
N GLU A 84 23.20 -8.16 -4.26
CA GLU A 84 24.07 -7.15 -4.89
C GLU A 84 23.34 -5.84 -5.25
N TRP A 85 22.01 -5.88 -5.29
CA TRP A 85 21.11 -4.76 -5.59
C TRP A 85 20.51 -4.10 -4.32
N GLY A 86 20.96 -4.51 -3.13
CA GLY A 86 20.43 -4.08 -1.84
C GLY A 86 19.52 -5.11 -1.18
N LEU A 87 18.71 -4.68 -0.22
CA LEU A 87 17.75 -5.53 0.46
C LEU A 87 16.57 -5.82 -0.46
N SER A 88 16.38 -7.10 -0.80
CA SER A 88 15.38 -7.58 -1.74
C SER A 88 14.41 -8.54 -1.06
N MET A 89 13.19 -8.65 -1.60
CA MET A 89 12.18 -9.57 -1.08
C MET A 89 12.50 -11.01 -1.48
N ALA A 90 12.40 -11.94 -0.53
CA ALA A 90 12.59 -13.38 -0.75
C ALA A 90 11.30 -14.17 -0.50
N LYS A 91 10.38 -13.61 0.29
CA LYS A 91 9.08 -14.20 0.57
C LYS A 91 8.05 -13.08 0.77
N LEU A 92 6.87 -13.24 0.18
CA LEU A 92 5.74 -12.33 0.34
C LEU A 92 4.48 -13.16 0.57
N TRP A 93 3.75 -12.88 1.63
CA TRP A 93 2.50 -13.57 2.00
C TRP A 93 2.61 -15.10 2.05
N GLY A 94 3.77 -15.60 2.52
CA GLY A 94 4.10 -17.03 2.56
C GLY A 94 4.65 -17.61 1.25
N ILE A 95 4.64 -16.85 0.15
CA ILE A 95 5.03 -17.30 -1.19
C ILE A 95 6.53 -17.06 -1.40
N GLU A 96 7.22 -18.08 -1.87
CA GLU A 96 8.61 -18.04 -2.33
C GLU A 96 8.63 -18.37 -3.83
N ASN A 97 8.85 -17.37 -4.68
CA ASN A 97 8.80 -17.51 -6.15
C ASN A 97 10.12 -17.19 -6.86
N GLY A 98 11.25 -17.36 -6.16
CA GLY A 98 12.57 -17.10 -6.72
C GLY A 98 12.98 -15.63 -6.81
N GLY A 99 12.34 -14.74 -6.03
CA GLY A 99 12.69 -13.31 -5.97
C GLY A 99 11.92 -12.44 -6.97
N SER A 100 10.84 -12.98 -7.54
CA SER A 100 10.02 -12.29 -8.53
C SER A 100 8.90 -11.49 -7.83
N TYR A 101 9.27 -10.36 -7.26
CA TYR A 101 8.36 -9.45 -6.55
C TYR A 101 8.55 -8.02 -7.01
N GLY A 102 7.48 -7.22 -6.95
CA GLY A 102 7.53 -5.79 -7.13
C GLY A 102 6.97 -5.07 -5.91
N TYR A 103 7.41 -3.83 -5.71
CA TYR A 103 6.91 -2.98 -4.65
C TYR A 103 6.97 -1.51 -5.05
N CYS A 104 5.99 -0.75 -4.57
CA CYS A 104 5.80 0.66 -4.86
C CYS A 104 5.44 1.41 -3.58
N VAL A 105 5.78 2.69 -3.54
CA VAL A 105 5.29 3.64 -2.55
C VAL A 105 4.56 4.75 -3.27
N ASN A 106 3.28 4.97 -2.93
CA ASN A 106 2.41 5.97 -3.58
C ASN A 106 2.43 5.84 -5.12
N ASP A 107 2.35 4.60 -5.62
CA ASP A 107 2.35 4.21 -7.03
C ASP A 107 3.65 4.48 -7.80
N ALA A 108 4.69 4.97 -7.14
CA ALA A 108 6.04 5.04 -7.68
C ALA A 108 6.82 3.77 -7.34
N SER A 109 7.49 3.18 -8.34
CA SER A 109 8.34 2.00 -8.14
C SER A 109 9.48 2.31 -7.17
N ALA A 110 9.69 1.45 -6.20
CA ALA A 110 10.80 1.52 -5.26
C ALA A 110 11.97 0.67 -5.71
N TRP A 111 13.18 1.03 -5.28
CA TRP A 111 14.40 0.35 -5.69
C TRP A 111 14.82 -0.73 -4.71
N SER A 112 14.56 -0.52 -3.43
CA SER A 112 15.00 -1.42 -2.37
C SER A 112 13.97 -1.43 -1.25
N LEU A 113 13.92 -2.51 -0.50
CA LEU A 113 13.11 -2.60 0.71
C LEU A 113 13.56 -1.64 1.82
N VAL A 114 14.76 -1.06 1.73
CA VAL A 114 15.25 0.00 2.63
C VAL A 114 14.83 1.41 2.19
N ASP A 115 14.07 1.55 1.09
CA ASP A 115 13.56 2.85 0.70
C ASP A 115 12.66 3.42 1.81
N PRO A 116 12.85 4.72 2.18
CA PRO A 116 12.17 5.29 3.35
C PRO A 116 10.68 5.50 3.08
N ILE A 117 9.91 5.35 4.14
CA ILE A 117 8.47 5.63 4.18
C ILE A 117 8.15 6.61 5.30
N LYS A 118 6.96 7.20 5.26
CA LYS A 118 6.46 8.14 6.26
C LYS A 118 4.96 7.95 6.50
N GLU A 119 4.46 8.63 7.51
CA GLU A 119 3.03 8.69 7.84
C GLU A 119 2.17 8.94 6.59
N GLY A 120 1.13 8.13 6.42
CA GLY A 120 0.16 8.22 5.34
C GLY A 120 0.60 7.63 4.00
N ASP A 121 1.83 7.15 3.85
CA ASP A 121 2.27 6.49 2.62
C ASP A 121 1.49 5.20 2.35
N HIS A 122 1.28 4.89 1.07
CA HIS A 122 0.71 3.64 0.61
C HIS A 122 1.80 2.73 0.04
N VAL A 123 2.16 1.68 0.77
CA VAL A 123 3.08 0.64 0.34
C VAL A 123 2.29 -0.46 -0.35
N LYS A 124 2.62 -0.76 -1.60
CA LYS A 124 2.08 -1.89 -2.36
C LYS A 124 3.18 -2.89 -2.62
N ALA A 125 2.92 -4.17 -2.34
CA ALA A 125 3.82 -5.26 -2.68
C ALA A 125 3.06 -6.36 -3.42
N TYR A 126 3.70 -6.97 -4.41
CA TYR A 126 3.07 -8.01 -5.21
C TYR A 126 4.05 -9.09 -5.63
N ALA A 127 3.57 -10.32 -5.69
CA ALA A 127 4.27 -11.40 -6.35
C ALA A 127 3.91 -11.40 -7.85
N TYR A 128 4.89 -11.58 -8.73
CA TYR A 128 4.62 -11.72 -10.16
C TYR A 128 3.85 -13.02 -10.43
N THR A 129 2.83 -12.92 -11.28
CA THR A 129 2.05 -14.07 -11.75
C THR A 129 2.69 -14.69 -12.99
N ASP A 130 3.24 -13.86 -13.88
CA ASP A 130 3.96 -14.31 -15.08
C ASP A 130 5.48 -14.33 -14.85
N LEU A 131 5.97 -15.49 -14.42
CA LEU A 131 7.41 -15.71 -14.20
C LEU A 131 8.19 -16.01 -15.49
N THR A 132 7.53 -16.03 -16.65
CA THR A 132 8.16 -16.36 -17.93
C THR A 132 8.46 -15.14 -18.76
N ALA A 133 7.44 -14.30 -18.99
CA ALA A 133 7.56 -13.10 -19.80
C ALA A 133 7.63 -11.81 -18.96
N TRP A 134 7.36 -11.91 -17.65
CA TRP A 134 7.35 -10.76 -16.72
C TRP A 134 6.41 -9.67 -17.20
N SER A 135 5.25 -10.10 -17.71
CA SER A 135 4.26 -9.22 -18.35
C SER A 135 3.29 -8.56 -17.38
N ASP A 136 3.45 -8.80 -16.08
CA ASP A 136 2.62 -8.19 -15.05
C ASP A 136 2.69 -6.66 -15.15
N THR A 137 1.54 -6.05 -15.37
CA THR A 137 1.42 -4.61 -15.58
C THR A 137 0.99 -3.95 -14.28
N TYR A 138 1.87 -3.13 -13.69
CA TYR A 138 1.50 -2.35 -12.52
C TYR A 138 0.51 -1.27 -12.90
N CYS A 139 -0.65 -1.30 -12.24
CA CYS A 139 -1.71 -0.33 -12.44
C CYS A 139 -2.32 0.13 -11.11
N TYR A 140 -3.00 1.27 -11.14
CA TYR A 140 -3.58 1.87 -9.94
C TYR A 140 -4.76 2.78 -10.30
N PHE A 141 -5.70 2.91 -9.38
CA PHE A 141 -6.73 3.93 -9.45
C PHE A 141 -6.15 5.29 -9.04
N ALA A 142 -6.67 6.37 -9.65
CA ALA A 142 -6.22 7.74 -9.38
C ALA A 142 -6.29 8.13 -7.88
N ALA A 143 -7.11 7.44 -7.10
CA ALA A 143 -7.16 7.56 -5.65
C ALA A 143 -7.32 6.18 -4.99
N PRO A 144 -6.55 5.87 -3.94
CA PRO A 144 -6.67 4.59 -3.22
C PRO A 144 -7.93 4.52 -2.33
N VAL A 145 -8.58 5.65 -2.10
CA VAL A 145 -9.85 5.76 -1.36
C VAL A 145 -10.80 6.70 -2.09
N ALA A 146 -12.08 6.40 -2.05
CA ALA A 146 -13.14 7.23 -2.62
C ALA A 146 -14.40 7.18 -1.74
N GLU A 147 -15.21 8.22 -1.81
CA GLU A 147 -16.47 8.31 -1.09
C GLU A 147 -17.58 8.77 -2.03
N ALA A 148 -18.77 8.21 -1.89
CA ALA A 148 -19.97 8.65 -2.58
C ALA A 148 -21.20 8.43 -1.70
N LYS A 149 -22.35 9.00 -2.11
CA LYS A 149 -23.64 8.68 -1.51
C LYS A 149 -24.31 7.55 -2.25
N MET A 150 -25.25 6.87 -1.61
CA MET A 150 -26.09 5.89 -2.27
C MET A 150 -26.71 6.46 -3.55
N ASN A 151 -26.68 5.66 -4.63
CA ASN A 151 -27.17 6.00 -5.96
C ASN A 151 -26.48 7.22 -6.63
N ALA A 152 -25.45 7.80 -6.05
CA ALA A 152 -24.62 8.77 -6.74
C ALA A 152 -23.61 8.06 -7.63
N GLU A 153 -23.30 8.68 -8.77
CA GLU A 153 -22.23 8.19 -9.64
C GLU A 153 -20.86 8.57 -9.06
N VAL A 154 -19.94 7.61 -9.06
CA VAL A 154 -18.53 7.81 -8.79
C VAL A 154 -17.71 7.28 -9.96
N THR A 155 -16.80 8.09 -10.46
CA THR A 155 -15.88 7.71 -11.52
C THR A 155 -14.52 7.33 -10.92
N LEU A 156 -14.06 6.12 -11.21
CA LEU A 156 -12.71 5.66 -10.88
C LEU A 156 -11.91 5.59 -12.18
N THR A 157 -10.73 6.20 -12.17
CA THR A 157 -9.81 6.20 -13.32
C THR A 157 -8.68 5.23 -13.05
N LEU A 158 -8.53 4.21 -13.89
CA LEU A 158 -7.49 3.20 -13.82
C LEU A 158 -6.39 3.52 -14.82
N THR A 159 -5.17 3.61 -14.31
CA THR A 159 -3.97 3.90 -15.10
C THR A 159 -2.87 2.88 -14.85
N ALA A 160 -1.96 2.75 -15.78
CA ALA A 160 -0.76 1.93 -15.67
C ALA A 160 0.48 2.79 -15.90
N ASN A 161 1.58 2.40 -15.24
CA ASN A 161 2.90 2.94 -15.56
C ASN A 161 3.40 2.34 -16.87
N GLY A 162 3.98 3.18 -17.71
CA GLY A 162 4.55 2.80 -18.98
C GLY A 162 5.74 3.68 -19.34
N TYR A 163 6.25 3.49 -20.56
CA TYR A 163 7.35 4.29 -21.10
C TYR A 163 7.00 4.72 -22.52
N ASP A 164 7.40 5.93 -22.89
CA ASP A 164 7.30 6.41 -24.25
C ASP A 164 8.41 5.82 -25.16
N GLU A 165 8.45 6.25 -26.42
CA GLU A 165 9.46 5.82 -27.39
C GLU A 165 10.91 6.21 -27.01
N ASN A 166 11.09 7.16 -26.08
CA ASN A 166 12.37 7.61 -25.57
C ASN A 166 12.71 7.00 -24.19
N TYR A 167 11.94 6.00 -23.73
CA TYR A 167 12.03 5.40 -22.41
C TYR A 167 11.77 6.38 -21.26
N ALA A 168 11.07 7.49 -21.51
CA ALA A 168 10.60 8.36 -20.44
C ALA A 168 9.33 7.76 -19.79
N PRO A 169 9.21 7.79 -18.45
CA PRO A 169 8.05 7.25 -17.77
C PRO A 169 6.80 8.05 -18.14
N ILE A 170 5.74 7.34 -18.50
CA ILE A 170 4.42 7.89 -18.81
C ILE A 170 3.34 7.13 -18.08
N THR A 171 2.16 7.72 -17.99
CA THR A 171 0.95 7.08 -17.47
C THR A 171 0.01 6.79 -18.63
N LEU A 172 -0.46 5.56 -18.71
CA LEU A 172 -1.34 5.07 -19.77
C LEU A 172 -2.70 4.70 -19.18
N PRO A 173 -3.83 5.02 -19.87
CA PRO A 173 -5.14 4.53 -19.45
C PRO A 173 -5.21 3.00 -19.62
N VAL A 174 -5.83 2.32 -18.67
CA VAL A 174 -6.13 0.88 -18.79
C VAL A 174 -7.56 0.73 -19.25
N ALA A 175 -7.75 0.54 -20.55
CA ALA A 175 -9.06 0.37 -21.17
C ALA A 175 -9.51 -1.09 -21.18
N GLY A 176 -10.83 -1.32 -21.08
CA GLY A 176 -11.45 -2.64 -21.15
C GLY A 176 -11.17 -3.55 -19.93
N ALA A 177 -10.62 -3.02 -18.85
CA ALA A 177 -10.50 -3.77 -17.62
C ALA A 177 -11.86 -3.92 -16.92
N VAL A 178 -12.17 -5.13 -16.47
CA VAL A 178 -13.40 -5.44 -15.73
C VAL A 178 -13.20 -5.06 -14.28
N ILE A 179 -14.04 -4.21 -13.74
CA ILE A 179 -14.03 -3.85 -12.32
C ILE A 179 -14.46 -5.05 -11.49
N THR A 180 -13.73 -5.29 -10.40
CA THR A 180 -14.15 -6.24 -9.36
C THR A 180 -14.56 -5.50 -8.10
N MET A 181 -15.52 -6.05 -7.38
CA MET A 181 -16.02 -5.52 -6.12
C MET A 181 -16.01 -6.64 -5.07
N ASN A 182 -15.28 -6.43 -3.98
CA ASN A 182 -15.08 -7.45 -2.94
C ASN A 182 -14.60 -8.80 -3.50
N GLY A 183 -13.74 -8.77 -4.55
CA GLY A 183 -13.22 -9.95 -5.23
C GLY A 183 -14.08 -10.51 -6.37
N GLU A 184 -15.34 -10.08 -6.50
CA GLU A 184 -16.25 -10.57 -7.53
C GLU A 184 -16.25 -9.65 -8.76
N LYS A 185 -16.25 -10.24 -9.97
CA LYS A 185 -16.35 -9.49 -11.22
C LYS A 185 -17.72 -8.82 -11.34
N THR A 186 -17.72 -7.57 -11.77
CA THR A 186 -18.93 -6.84 -12.16
C THR A 186 -19.11 -6.83 -13.67
N GLU A 187 -20.19 -6.20 -14.16
CA GLU A 187 -20.39 -5.92 -15.59
C GLU A 187 -19.78 -4.58 -16.02
N ILE A 188 -19.13 -3.85 -15.09
CA ILE A 188 -18.55 -2.54 -15.33
C ILE A 188 -17.14 -2.72 -15.89
N THR A 189 -16.87 -2.05 -17.01
CA THR A 189 -15.53 -2.03 -17.61
C THR A 189 -15.03 -0.60 -17.73
N THR A 190 -13.70 -0.45 -17.74
CA THR A 190 -13.09 0.86 -18.01
C THR A 190 -13.23 1.24 -19.49
N ASP A 191 -13.51 2.52 -19.74
CA ASP A 191 -13.57 3.10 -21.09
C ASP A 191 -12.16 3.30 -21.71
N GLU A 192 -12.09 3.92 -22.90
CA GLU A 192 -10.84 4.22 -23.60
C GLU A 192 -9.88 5.15 -22.83
N ASN A 193 -10.41 5.90 -21.86
CA ASN A 193 -9.65 6.78 -20.99
C ASN A 193 -9.32 6.13 -19.61
N GLY A 194 -9.65 4.85 -19.43
CA GLY A 194 -9.47 4.12 -18.17
C GLY A 194 -10.54 4.43 -17.12
N ASN A 195 -11.63 5.10 -17.46
CA ASN A 195 -12.68 5.47 -16.51
C ASN A 195 -13.72 4.36 -16.36
N ALA A 196 -14.08 4.05 -15.13
CA ALA A 196 -15.22 3.22 -14.77
C ALA A 196 -16.20 4.03 -13.92
N VAL A 197 -17.48 4.01 -14.25
CA VAL A 197 -18.53 4.69 -13.49
C VAL A 197 -19.32 3.66 -12.69
N LEU A 198 -19.35 3.85 -11.37
CA LEU A 198 -20.08 3.02 -10.43
C LEU A 198 -21.22 3.83 -9.80
N SER A 199 -22.33 3.15 -9.51
CA SER A 199 -23.43 3.70 -8.73
C SER A 199 -24.02 2.57 -7.88
N LEU A 200 -23.90 2.70 -6.55
CA LEU A 200 -24.28 1.64 -5.62
C LEU A 200 -25.48 2.08 -4.77
N ALA A 201 -26.45 1.17 -4.62
CA ALA A 201 -27.69 1.43 -3.90
C ALA A 201 -27.60 1.11 -2.39
N GLU A 202 -26.54 0.49 -1.94
CA GLU A 202 -26.38 0.07 -0.54
C GLU A 202 -25.19 0.82 0.08
N ALA A 203 -25.41 1.34 1.30
CA ALA A 203 -24.33 1.93 2.09
C ALA A 203 -23.36 0.84 2.56
N GLY A 204 -22.08 1.16 2.59
CA GLY A 204 -21.03 0.21 3.02
C GLY A 204 -19.67 0.58 2.50
N THR A 205 -18.70 -0.27 2.83
CA THR A 205 -17.32 -0.14 2.33
C THR A 205 -17.03 -1.30 1.38
N TYR A 206 -16.54 -0.96 0.20
CA TYR A 206 -16.30 -1.89 -0.89
C TYR A 206 -14.83 -1.85 -1.29
N THR A 207 -14.22 -3.01 -1.41
CA THR A 207 -12.89 -3.14 -2.02
C THR A 207 -13.06 -3.23 -3.53
N ILE A 208 -12.62 -2.19 -4.24
CA ILE A 208 -12.65 -2.13 -5.69
C ILE A 208 -11.27 -2.49 -6.23
N SER A 209 -11.25 -3.38 -7.21
CA SER A 209 -10.07 -3.75 -7.98
C SER A 209 -10.43 -3.92 -9.45
N ALA A 210 -9.53 -4.46 -10.27
CA ALA A 210 -9.79 -4.72 -11.68
C ALA A 210 -9.00 -5.93 -12.18
N VAL A 211 -9.55 -6.59 -13.19
CA VAL A 211 -8.90 -7.66 -13.95
C VAL A 211 -9.01 -7.38 -15.44
N SER A 212 -8.11 -7.96 -16.25
CA SER A 212 -8.16 -7.81 -17.70
C SER A 212 -8.04 -9.16 -18.39
N GLU A 213 -8.70 -9.34 -19.53
CA GLU A 213 -8.56 -10.53 -20.37
C GLU A 213 -7.38 -10.44 -21.34
N THR A 214 -6.82 -9.23 -21.51
CA THR A 214 -5.77 -8.95 -22.49
C THR A 214 -4.43 -8.58 -21.84
N MET A 215 -4.42 -8.31 -20.53
CA MET A 215 -3.23 -7.91 -19.77
C MET A 215 -3.21 -8.64 -18.44
N THR A 216 -2.04 -9.00 -17.96
CA THR A 216 -1.83 -9.47 -16.59
C THR A 216 -1.68 -8.24 -15.70
N LEU A 217 -2.75 -7.84 -15.02
CA LEU A 217 -2.71 -6.69 -14.13
C LEU A 217 -2.22 -7.08 -12.74
N VAL A 218 -1.28 -6.30 -12.20
CA VAL A 218 -1.09 -6.25 -10.75
C VAL A 218 -2.36 -5.64 -10.17
N PRO A 219 -3.10 -6.32 -9.27
CA PRO A 219 -4.39 -5.86 -8.81
C PRO A 219 -4.36 -4.42 -8.25
N PRO A 220 -5.04 -3.46 -8.91
CA PRO A 220 -5.20 -2.12 -8.34
C PRO A 220 -6.14 -2.16 -7.14
N VAL A 221 -6.10 -1.16 -6.29
CA VAL A 221 -6.99 -1.06 -5.14
C VAL A 221 -7.57 0.33 -4.97
N CYS A 222 -8.88 0.39 -4.73
CA CYS A 222 -9.57 1.56 -4.20
C CYS A 222 -10.60 1.11 -3.15
N ILE A 223 -10.55 1.68 -1.97
CA ILE A 223 -11.57 1.47 -0.94
C ILE A 223 -12.66 2.52 -1.16
N LEU A 224 -13.82 2.07 -1.63
CA LEU A 224 -14.98 2.92 -1.88
C LEU A 224 -15.97 2.85 -0.72
N THR A 225 -16.19 3.98 -0.05
CA THR A 225 -17.20 4.11 1.00
C THR A 225 -18.46 4.77 0.46
N ILE A 226 -19.59 4.08 0.58
CA ILE A 226 -20.91 4.61 0.22
C ILE A 226 -21.62 5.01 1.51
N ALA A 227 -21.89 6.30 1.64
CA ALA A 227 -22.68 6.88 2.73
C ALA A 227 -24.19 6.89 2.39
N GLU A 228 -25.02 6.94 3.43
CA GLU A 228 -26.49 7.11 3.32
C GLU A 228 -26.89 8.44 2.67
#